data_d72f47e55729a12351a758755744eba7
#
_entry.id   d72f47e55729a12351a758755744eba7
#
_cell.length_a   1.000
_cell.length_b   1.000
_cell.length_c   1.000
_cell.angle_alpha   90.00
_cell.angle_beta   90.00
_cell.angle_gamma   90.00
#
_symmetry.space_group_name_H-M   'P 1'
#
loop_
_entity.id
_entity.type
_entity.pdbx_description
1 polymer ?
#
loop_
_entity_poly.entity_id
_entity_poly.type
_entity_poly.pdbx_seq_one_letter_code
_entity_poly.pdbx_strand_id
1 'polypeptide(L)'
;MKKINYILAVILTISSFGTFAQSQKINTEKSTINWLGKKIGGQHEGLINIKSGELEEKGGKIVSGSFVIDMTSITNTDLTDASYNQKLVGHLKSDDFFGIEKFPTANLNITKATKFSNGKASVTGDVTIKGKTETITFDIVKKGNSYSAKIEIDRSKHNVRFGSTSFFDSLGDKAIDDLFILDIKLVVS
;
A
#
# COMPACT_ATOMS: atom_id res chain seq x y z
N MET A 1 -23.84 44.11 62.47
CA MET A 1 -22.65 43.65 61.78
C MET A 1 -23.08 42.51 60.83
N LYS A 2 -23.27 42.82 59.52
CA LYS A 2 -23.70 41.82 58.49
C LYS A 2 -22.45 41.16 57.92
N LYS A 3 -22.37 39.79 58.07
CA LYS A 3 -21.29 39.00 57.43
C LYS A 3 -21.70 38.71 56.01
N ILE A 4 -20.91 39.17 55.06
CA ILE A 4 -21.07 38.91 53.63
C ILE A 4 -20.23 37.64 53.30
N ASN A 5 -20.94 36.56 52.97
CA ASN A 5 -20.31 35.31 52.47
C ASN A 5 -20.04 35.45 50.99
N TYR A 6 -18.79 35.50 50.58
CA TYR A 6 -18.38 35.38 49.16
C TYR A 6 -18.37 33.92 48.76
N ILE A 7 -19.29 33.51 47.89
CA ILE A 7 -19.27 32.21 47.23
C ILE A 7 -18.37 32.38 46.00
N LEU A 8 -17.19 31.78 46.08
CA LEU A 8 -16.23 31.72 44.97
C LEU A 8 -16.71 30.62 43.98
N ALA A 9 -17.38 30.99 42.88
CA ALA A 9 -17.76 30.09 41.83
C ALA A 9 -16.53 29.76 40.97
N VAL A 10 -15.96 28.56 41.15
CA VAL A 10 -14.91 28.04 40.28
C VAL A 10 -15.57 27.57 38.97
N ILE A 11 -15.42 28.38 37.91
CA ILE A 11 -15.83 28.00 36.56
C ILE A 11 -14.79 27.03 36.01
N LEU A 12 -15.11 25.73 36.01
CA LEU A 12 -14.29 24.70 35.40
C LEU A 12 -14.55 24.73 33.88
N THR A 13 -13.69 25.41 33.13
CA THR A 13 -13.70 25.40 31.67
C THR A 13 -13.21 24.04 31.18
N ILE A 14 -14.14 23.17 30.80
CA ILE A 14 -13.83 21.90 30.13
C ILE A 14 -13.42 22.26 28.68
N SER A 15 -12.13 22.38 28.45
CA SER A 15 -11.57 22.48 27.08
C SER A 15 -11.73 21.10 26.43
N SER A 16 -12.78 20.95 25.62
CA SER A 16 -12.93 19.81 24.73
C SER A 16 -11.86 19.91 23.63
N PHE A 17 -10.74 19.19 23.81
CA PHE A 17 -9.77 18.97 22.74
C PHE A 17 -10.45 18.13 21.66
N GLY A 18 -11.04 18.76 20.67
CA GLY A 18 -11.49 18.09 19.47
C GLY A 18 -10.28 17.45 18.81
N THR A 19 -10.22 16.13 18.73
CA THR A 19 -9.21 15.43 17.94
C THR A 19 -9.54 15.68 16.47
N PHE A 20 -8.87 16.67 15.87
CA PHE A 20 -8.94 16.89 14.43
C PHE A 20 -8.26 15.72 13.72
N ALA A 21 -8.79 15.33 12.56
CA ALA A 21 -8.12 14.40 11.67
C ALA A 21 -6.87 15.09 11.13
N GLN A 22 -5.73 14.42 11.21
CA GLN A 22 -4.46 14.92 10.69
C GLN A 22 -4.18 14.23 9.36
N SER A 23 -4.30 14.97 8.26
CA SER A 23 -3.85 14.54 6.94
C SER A 23 -2.33 14.66 6.86
N GLN A 24 -1.66 13.61 6.40
CA GLN A 24 -0.22 13.49 6.27
C GLN A 24 0.10 13.08 4.83
N LYS A 25 0.96 13.83 4.17
CA LYS A 25 1.45 13.46 2.84
C LYS A 25 2.53 12.39 2.96
N ILE A 26 2.59 11.50 1.98
CA ILE A 26 3.65 10.51 1.89
C ILE A 26 4.90 11.17 1.31
N ASN A 27 6.02 10.98 2.01
CA ASN A 27 7.34 11.33 1.49
C ASN A 27 7.77 10.21 0.52
N THR A 28 7.60 10.44 -0.77
CA THR A 28 7.83 9.45 -1.83
C THR A 28 9.31 9.08 -1.97
N GLU A 29 10.23 9.98 -1.63
CA GLU A 29 11.68 9.72 -1.70
C GLU A 29 12.19 8.81 -0.58
N LYS A 30 11.52 8.85 0.61
CA LYS A 30 11.88 8.03 1.78
C LYS A 30 11.04 6.76 1.90
N SER A 31 10.03 6.62 1.04
CA SER A 31 9.14 5.46 1.01
C SER A 31 9.60 4.46 -0.05
N THR A 32 9.41 3.18 0.21
CA THR A 32 9.82 2.10 -0.70
C THR A 32 8.73 1.07 -0.85
N ILE A 33 8.62 0.50 -2.07
CA ILE A 33 7.84 -0.69 -2.35
C ILE A 33 8.76 -1.66 -3.09
N ASN A 34 9.04 -2.80 -2.45
CA ASN A 34 9.72 -3.93 -3.08
C ASN A 34 8.65 -4.93 -3.53
N TRP A 35 8.76 -5.43 -4.74
CA TRP A 35 7.91 -6.49 -5.25
C TRP A 35 8.69 -7.80 -5.36
N LEU A 36 8.00 -8.93 -5.10
CA LEU A 36 8.52 -10.27 -5.26
C LEU A 36 7.49 -11.11 -6.03
N GLY A 37 7.88 -11.62 -7.18
CA GLY A 37 7.11 -12.56 -7.99
C GLY A 37 7.80 -13.92 -8.05
N LYS A 38 7.03 -15.02 -7.95
CA LYS A 38 7.54 -16.38 -7.94
C LYS A 38 7.04 -17.15 -9.15
N LYS A 39 7.83 -18.12 -9.56
CA LYS A 39 7.49 -19.12 -10.57
C LYS A 39 8.10 -20.45 -10.19
N ILE A 40 7.71 -21.54 -10.86
CA ILE A 40 8.38 -22.83 -10.69
C ILE A 40 9.86 -22.67 -11.03
N GLY A 41 10.74 -23.06 -10.09
CA GLY A 41 12.19 -23.01 -10.25
C GLY A 41 12.84 -21.66 -10.07
N GLY A 42 12.14 -20.60 -9.60
CA GLY A 42 12.77 -19.33 -9.32
C GLY A 42 11.84 -18.21 -8.88
N GLN A 43 12.44 -17.05 -8.64
CA GLN A 43 11.72 -15.83 -8.27
C GLN A 43 12.44 -14.64 -8.87
N HIS A 44 11.74 -13.53 -8.98
CA HIS A 44 12.30 -12.24 -9.34
C HIS A 44 11.78 -11.18 -8.38
N GLU A 45 12.61 -10.16 -8.14
CA GLU A 45 12.28 -9.05 -7.27
C GLU A 45 12.75 -7.71 -7.85
N GLY A 46 12.19 -6.64 -7.33
CA GLY A 46 12.57 -5.30 -7.75
C GLY A 46 11.81 -4.22 -7.01
N LEU A 47 11.86 -3.03 -7.56
CA LEU A 47 11.29 -1.82 -6.97
C LEU A 47 10.17 -1.26 -7.86
N ILE A 48 9.25 -0.55 -7.22
CA ILE A 48 8.25 0.27 -7.87
C ILE A 48 8.01 1.52 -7.02
N ASN A 49 7.86 2.70 -7.65
CA ASN A 49 7.78 3.97 -6.94
C ASN A 49 6.34 4.37 -6.62
N ILE A 50 6.18 5.04 -5.48
CA ILE A 50 4.96 5.75 -5.14
C ILE A 50 5.00 7.10 -5.87
N LYS A 51 3.98 7.37 -6.68
CA LYS A 51 3.81 8.65 -7.39
C LYS A 51 3.32 9.74 -6.44
N SER A 52 2.35 9.40 -5.60
CA SER A 52 1.78 10.28 -4.57
C SER A 52 1.02 9.46 -3.55
N GLY A 53 0.79 10.04 -2.39
CA GLY A 53 -0.07 9.43 -1.38
C GLY A 53 -0.34 10.37 -0.22
N GLU A 54 -1.45 10.10 0.43
CA GLU A 54 -1.86 10.77 1.66
C GLU A 54 -2.49 9.76 2.61
N LEU A 55 -2.38 10.02 3.89
CA LEU A 55 -2.92 9.23 4.96
C LEU A 55 -3.56 10.16 5.99
N GLU A 56 -4.76 9.84 6.41
CA GLU A 56 -5.46 10.57 7.46
C GLU A 56 -5.62 9.70 8.71
N GLU A 57 -5.15 10.23 9.83
CA GLU A 57 -5.25 9.55 11.13
C GLU A 57 -6.06 10.38 12.11
N LYS A 58 -6.99 9.73 12.83
CA LYS A 58 -7.80 10.33 13.88
C LYS A 58 -8.02 9.36 15.04
N GLY A 59 -7.76 9.81 16.26
CA GLY A 59 -8.03 9.01 17.47
C GLY A 59 -7.27 7.68 17.53
N GLY A 60 -6.03 7.64 16.98
CA GLY A 60 -5.20 6.43 16.93
C GLY A 60 -5.69 5.39 15.92
N LYS A 61 -6.34 5.84 14.86
CA LYS A 61 -6.89 4.99 13.79
C LYS A 61 -6.70 5.70 12.45
N ILE A 62 -6.31 4.96 11.42
CA ILE A 62 -6.38 5.44 10.04
C ILE A 62 -7.86 5.55 9.66
N VAL A 63 -8.30 6.72 9.22
CA VAL A 63 -9.68 6.97 8.80
C VAL A 63 -9.83 7.04 7.29
N SER A 64 -8.75 7.41 6.58
CA SER A 64 -8.66 7.37 5.12
C SER A 64 -7.20 7.26 4.67
N GLY A 65 -6.98 6.85 3.43
CA GLY A 65 -5.67 6.87 2.78
C GLY A 65 -5.83 6.62 1.30
N SER A 66 -5.07 7.34 0.49
CA SER A 66 -5.06 7.21 -0.97
C SER A 66 -3.62 7.20 -1.47
N PHE A 67 -3.28 6.23 -2.30
CA PHE A 67 -1.93 6.03 -2.82
C PHE A 67 -2.00 5.78 -4.32
N VAL A 68 -1.14 6.45 -5.05
CA VAL A 68 -0.95 6.26 -6.49
C VAL A 68 0.45 5.71 -6.73
N ILE A 69 0.53 4.58 -7.38
CA ILE A 69 1.77 3.87 -7.70
C ILE A 69 2.10 4.13 -9.17
N ASP A 70 3.35 4.48 -9.45
CA ASP A 70 3.84 4.68 -10.82
C ASP A 70 4.25 3.33 -11.43
N MET A 71 3.38 2.72 -12.22
CA MET A 71 3.64 1.44 -12.87
C MET A 71 4.77 1.52 -13.90
N THR A 72 5.06 2.71 -14.42
CA THR A 72 6.15 2.92 -15.38
C THR A 72 7.53 2.82 -14.74
N SER A 73 7.60 3.00 -13.42
CA SER A 73 8.84 2.97 -12.63
C SER A 73 9.29 1.56 -12.25
N ILE A 74 8.53 0.50 -12.59
CA ILE A 74 8.89 -0.87 -12.22
C ILE A 74 10.26 -1.24 -12.74
N THR A 75 11.10 -1.77 -11.85
CA THR A 75 12.47 -2.23 -12.13
C THR A 75 12.68 -3.63 -11.58
N ASN A 76 13.72 -4.30 -12.03
CA ASN A 76 14.19 -5.57 -11.48
C ASN A 76 15.58 -5.38 -10.86
N THR A 77 15.84 -6.01 -9.71
CA THR A 77 17.06 -5.84 -8.93
C THR A 77 17.89 -7.12 -8.76
N ASP A 78 17.34 -8.29 -9.08
CA ASP A 78 18.01 -9.57 -8.90
C ASP A 78 18.79 -10.04 -10.16
N LEU A 79 18.39 -9.65 -11.37
CA LEU A 79 19.08 -10.00 -12.59
C LEU A 79 20.23 -9.04 -12.85
N THR A 80 21.46 -9.56 -12.76
CA THR A 80 22.69 -8.78 -13.00
C THR A 80 23.01 -8.61 -14.48
N ASP A 81 22.59 -9.56 -15.35
CA ASP A 81 22.73 -9.44 -16.79
C ASP A 81 21.74 -8.41 -17.34
N ALA A 82 22.24 -7.36 -17.98
CA ALA A 82 21.46 -6.24 -18.45
C ALA A 82 20.42 -6.65 -19.52
N SER A 83 20.74 -7.63 -20.37
CA SER A 83 19.83 -8.09 -21.43
C SER A 83 18.64 -8.86 -20.84
N TYR A 84 18.89 -9.76 -19.89
CA TYR A 84 17.82 -10.49 -19.20
C TYR A 84 16.97 -9.56 -18.33
N ASN A 85 17.61 -8.61 -17.62
CA ASN A 85 16.91 -7.60 -16.84
C ASN A 85 15.96 -6.79 -17.71
N GLN A 86 16.45 -6.26 -18.84
CA GLN A 86 15.67 -5.47 -19.77
C GLN A 86 14.50 -6.27 -20.38
N LYS A 87 14.72 -7.55 -20.70
CA LYS A 87 13.65 -8.44 -21.21
C LYS A 87 12.55 -8.63 -20.16
N LEU A 88 12.93 -8.91 -18.91
CA LEU A 88 11.95 -9.09 -17.83
C LEU A 88 11.16 -7.81 -17.58
N VAL A 89 11.84 -6.67 -17.40
CA VAL A 89 11.17 -5.37 -17.16
C VAL A 89 10.28 -4.99 -18.35
N GLY A 90 10.74 -5.19 -19.58
CA GLY A 90 9.94 -4.95 -20.78
C GLY A 90 8.67 -5.82 -20.82
N HIS A 91 8.80 -7.09 -20.43
CA HIS A 91 7.65 -8.00 -20.36
C HIS A 91 6.66 -7.60 -19.25
N LEU A 92 7.15 -7.25 -18.04
CA LEU A 92 6.29 -6.75 -16.97
C LEU A 92 5.49 -5.50 -17.39
N LYS A 93 6.09 -4.65 -18.24
CA LYS A 93 5.46 -3.43 -18.76
C LYS A 93 4.48 -3.67 -19.90
N SER A 94 4.60 -4.79 -20.61
CA SER A 94 3.79 -5.10 -21.80
C SER A 94 2.31 -5.35 -21.49
N ASP A 95 1.48 -5.36 -22.52
CA ASP A 95 0.03 -5.67 -22.44
C ASP A 95 -0.23 -7.09 -21.90
N ASP A 96 0.70 -8.03 -22.13
CA ASP A 96 0.61 -9.40 -21.62
C ASP A 96 0.67 -9.45 -20.08
N PHE A 97 1.26 -8.42 -19.46
CA PHE A 97 1.39 -8.34 -18.00
C PHE A 97 0.63 -7.13 -17.46
N PHE A 98 1.29 -6.03 -17.09
CA PHE A 98 0.62 -4.88 -16.46
C PHE A 98 0.04 -3.88 -17.46
N GLY A 99 0.49 -3.87 -18.72
CA GLY A 99 -0.04 -3.00 -19.77
C GLY A 99 0.11 -1.52 -19.45
N ILE A 100 1.32 -1.09 -19.07
CA ILE A 100 1.56 0.25 -18.51
C ILE A 100 1.25 1.41 -19.46
N GLU A 101 1.23 1.19 -20.76
CA GLU A 101 0.83 2.21 -21.75
C GLU A 101 -0.63 2.62 -21.56
N LYS A 102 -1.50 1.66 -21.24
CA LYS A 102 -2.92 1.89 -20.97
C LYS A 102 -3.22 2.14 -19.50
N PHE A 103 -2.42 1.54 -18.62
CA PHE A 103 -2.59 1.58 -17.17
C PHE A 103 -1.29 2.03 -16.47
N PRO A 104 -0.89 3.30 -16.65
CA PRO A 104 0.38 3.82 -16.13
C PRO A 104 0.42 3.92 -14.61
N THR A 105 -0.71 3.75 -13.93
CA THR A 105 -0.81 3.81 -12.47
C THR A 105 -1.63 2.66 -11.91
N ALA A 106 -1.27 2.21 -10.70
CA ALA A 106 -2.11 1.43 -9.81
C ALA A 106 -2.49 2.28 -8.59
N ASN A 107 -3.58 1.93 -7.92
CA ASN A 107 -4.10 2.72 -6.80
C ASN A 107 -4.45 1.82 -5.62
N LEU A 108 -4.28 2.34 -4.40
CA LEU A 108 -4.81 1.78 -3.18
C LEU A 108 -5.60 2.86 -2.43
N ASN A 109 -6.87 2.60 -2.14
CA ASN A 109 -7.71 3.46 -1.31
C ASN A 109 -8.09 2.73 -0.03
N ILE A 110 -7.70 3.24 1.13
CA ILE A 110 -8.07 2.68 2.42
C ILE A 110 -9.52 3.01 2.71
N THR A 111 -10.33 2.00 2.98
CA THR A 111 -11.76 2.12 3.27
C THR A 111 -12.07 1.89 4.74
N LYS A 112 -11.23 1.10 5.44
CA LYS A 112 -11.43 0.77 6.85
C LYS A 112 -10.10 0.44 7.51
N ALA A 113 -9.95 0.77 8.81
CA ALA A 113 -8.87 0.25 9.63
C ALA A 113 -9.35 0.01 11.06
N THR A 114 -8.64 -0.84 11.81
CA THR A 114 -8.81 -0.95 13.27
C THR A 114 -8.02 0.17 13.98
N LYS A 115 -8.26 0.37 15.26
CA LYS A 115 -7.36 1.19 16.08
C LYS A 115 -6.00 0.53 16.20
N PHE A 116 -4.95 1.33 16.30
CA PHE A 116 -3.61 0.81 16.61
C PHE A 116 -3.58 0.22 18.02
N SER A 117 -3.04 -0.99 18.13
CA SER A 117 -2.70 -1.66 19.38
C SER A 117 -1.26 -2.13 19.29
N ASN A 118 -0.40 -1.70 20.21
CA ASN A 118 1.04 -1.98 20.18
C ASN A 118 1.70 -1.67 18.83
N GLY A 119 1.28 -0.57 18.18
CA GLY A 119 1.77 -0.16 16.89
C GLY A 119 1.24 -0.95 15.69
N LYS A 120 0.31 -1.89 15.88
CA LYS A 120 -0.27 -2.72 14.82
C LYS A 120 -1.73 -2.37 14.59
N ALA A 121 -2.17 -2.41 13.34
CA ALA A 121 -3.57 -2.28 12.94
C ALA A 121 -3.85 -3.14 11.72
N SER A 122 -5.08 -3.62 11.58
CA SER A 122 -5.56 -4.25 10.34
C SER A 122 -6.26 -3.19 9.49
N VAL A 123 -5.96 -3.19 8.20
CA VAL A 123 -6.44 -2.22 7.21
C VAL A 123 -7.16 -2.96 6.09
N THR A 124 -8.30 -2.45 5.69
CA THR A 124 -9.02 -2.87 4.48
C THR A 124 -8.97 -1.75 3.47
N GLY A 125 -8.71 -2.08 2.22
CA GLY A 125 -8.64 -1.11 1.13
C GLY A 125 -8.91 -1.73 -0.22
N ASP A 126 -9.22 -0.88 -1.19
CA ASP A 126 -9.50 -1.23 -2.56
C ASP A 126 -8.24 -1.01 -3.40
N VAL A 127 -7.70 -2.09 -3.96
CA VAL A 127 -6.54 -2.07 -4.87
C VAL A 127 -7.03 -2.13 -6.30
N THR A 128 -6.61 -1.15 -7.11
CA THR A 128 -6.90 -1.13 -8.54
C THR A 128 -5.62 -1.31 -9.33
N ILE A 129 -5.52 -2.40 -10.08
CA ILE A 129 -4.42 -2.70 -11.01
C ILE A 129 -5.03 -3.05 -12.36
N LYS A 130 -4.45 -2.56 -13.45
CA LYS A 130 -4.91 -2.84 -14.82
C LYS A 130 -6.43 -2.61 -15.00
N GLY A 131 -6.98 -1.57 -14.32
CA GLY A 131 -8.40 -1.21 -14.36
C GLY A 131 -9.35 -2.16 -13.62
N LYS A 132 -8.84 -3.13 -12.86
CA LYS A 132 -9.62 -4.05 -12.03
C LYS A 132 -9.38 -3.75 -10.57
N THR A 133 -10.47 -3.66 -9.81
CA THR A 133 -10.44 -3.34 -8.37
C THR A 133 -10.81 -4.57 -7.54
N GLU A 134 -9.99 -4.86 -6.53
CA GLU A 134 -10.21 -5.90 -5.52
C GLU A 134 -10.06 -5.30 -4.13
N THR A 135 -10.93 -5.72 -3.22
CA THR A 135 -10.83 -5.33 -1.81
C THR A 135 -9.93 -6.33 -1.08
N ILE A 136 -8.89 -5.81 -0.44
CA ILE A 136 -7.94 -6.61 0.35
C ILE A 136 -7.91 -6.16 1.80
N THR A 137 -7.50 -7.07 2.69
CA THR A 137 -7.24 -6.76 4.11
C THR A 137 -5.84 -7.21 4.46
N PHE A 138 -5.09 -6.35 5.12
CA PHE A 138 -3.69 -6.59 5.48
C PHE A 138 -3.35 -5.88 6.80
N ASP A 139 -2.29 -6.35 7.43
CA ASP A 139 -1.79 -5.74 8.67
C ASP A 139 -0.71 -4.70 8.38
N ILE A 140 -0.72 -3.64 9.16
CA ILE A 140 0.30 -2.59 9.14
C ILE A 140 0.95 -2.43 10.51
N VAL A 141 2.20 -2.01 10.50
CA VAL A 141 2.96 -1.66 11.69
C VAL A 141 3.39 -0.20 11.61
N LYS A 142 3.02 0.60 12.62
CA LYS A 142 3.42 2.01 12.77
C LYS A 142 4.59 2.12 13.73
N LYS A 143 5.65 2.83 13.32
CA LYS A 143 6.79 3.22 14.16
C LYS A 143 7.15 4.69 13.91
N GLY A 144 6.77 5.56 14.84
CA GLY A 144 6.94 7.00 14.67
C GLY A 144 6.15 7.51 13.46
N ASN A 145 6.85 8.10 12.49
CA ASN A 145 6.29 8.60 11.23
C ASN A 145 6.36 7.59 10.07
N SER A 146 6.67 6.32 10.36
CA SER A 146 6.77 5.27 9.36
C SER A 146 5.69 4.20 9.56
N TYR A 147 5.18 3.69 8.44
CA TYR A 147 4.26 2.57 8.37
C TYR A 147 4.87 1.49 7.49
N SER A 148 4.76 0.24 7.90
CA SER A 148 5.21 -0.91 7.10
C SER A 148 4.10 -1.92 6.94
N ALA A 149 4.07 -2.57 5.79
CA ALA A 149 3.13 -3.63 5.46
C ALA A 149 3.79 -4.67 4.56
N LYS A 150 3.35 -5.92 4.69
CA LYS A 150 3.60 -6.96 3.70
C LYS A 150 2.25 -7.38 3.14
N ILE A 151 2.06 -7.18 1.85
CA ILE A 151 0.77 -7.39 1.18
C ILE A 151 0.94 -8.47 0.12
N GLU A 152 0.03 -9.44 0.11
CA GLU A 152 -0.09 -10.41 -0.97
C GLU A 152 -1.21 -9.99 -1.90
N ILE A 153 -0.94 -9.93 -3.20
CA ILE A 153 -1.88 -9.56 -4.25
C ILE A 153 -2.05 -10.74 -5.21
N ASP A 154 -3.29 -11.13 -5.46
CA ASP A 154 -3.62 -12.09 -6.50
C ASP A 154 -3.78 -11.36 -7.84
N ARG A 155 -2.75 -11.46 -8.70
CA ARG A 155 -2.72 -10.81 -10.00
C ARG A 155 -3.81 -11.29 -10.97
N SER A 156 -4.32 -12.52 -10.76
CA SER A 156 -5.38 -13.08 -11.60
C SER A 156 -6.68 -12.28 -11.48
N LYS A 157 -6.96 -11.72 -10.29
CA LYS A 157 -8.11 -10.83 -10.03
C LYS A 157 -8.01 -9.50 -10.79
N HIS A 158 -6.81 -9.12 -11.18
CA HIS A 158 -6.53 -7.89 -11.94
C HIS A 158 -6.33 -8.16 -13.44
N ASN A 159 -6.74 -9.33 -13.95
CA ASN A 159 -6.61 -9.71 -15.36
C ASN A 159 -5.15 -9.66 -15.88
N VAL A 160 -4.18 -9.96 -15.00
CA VAL A 160 -2.77 -10.20 -15.35
C VAL A 160 -2.61 -11.70 -15.58
N ARG A 161 -2.75 -12.12 -16.83
CA ARG A 161 -3.04 -13.52 -17.21
C ARG A 161 -1.81 -14.36 -17.54
N PHE A 162 -0.73 -13.72 -18.00
CA PHE A 162 0.43 -14.44 -18.53
C PHE A 162 1.00 -15.46 -17.52
N GLY A 163 1.10 -16.71 -17.94
CA GLY A 163 1.63 -17.80 -17.13
C GLY A 163 0.79 -18.15 -15.88
N SER A 164 -0.45 -17.71 -15.79
CA SER A 164 -1.35 -17.97 -14.65
C SER A 164 -2.13 -19.26 -14.84
N THR A 165 -2.06 -20.14 -13.85
CA THR A 165 -2.86 -21.38 -13.82
C THR A 165 -4.35 -21.14 -13.60
N SER A 166 -4.73 -19.92 -13.19
CA SER A 166 -6.14 -19.50 -13.10
C SER A 166 -6.77 -19.27 -14.48
N PHE A 167 -5.96 -19.13 -15.54
CA PHE A 167 -6.44 -18.88 -16.90
C PHE A 167 -6.01 -19.93 -17.92
N PHE A 168 -4.93 -20.66 -17.66
CA PHE A 168 -4.38 -21.62 -18.63
C PHE A 168 -4.04 -22.94 -17.96
N ASP A 169 -4.46 -24.03 -18.57
CA ASP A 169 -4.10 -25.38 -18.17
C ASP A 169 -2.72 -25.77 -18.74
N SER A 170 -2.10 -26.78 -18.12
CA SER A 170 -0.90 -27.46 -18.64
C SER A 170 0.31 -26.57 -18.87
N LEU A 171 0.50 -25.52 -18.06
CA LEU A 171 1.66 -24.61 -18.13
C LEU A 171 2.98 -25.29 -17.76
N GLY A 172 2.97 -26.35 -16.93
CA GLY A 172 4.18 -27.01 -16.43
C GLY A 172 5.13 -25.99 -15.80
N ASP A 173 6.41 -26.06 -16.14
CA ASP A 173 7.46 -25.18 -15.58
C ASP A 173 7.34 -23.69 -16.01
N LYS A 174 6.39 -23.38 -16.91
CA LYS A 174 6.10 -22.00 -17.33
C LYS A 174 5.11 -21.30 -16.40
N ALA A 175 4.54 -22.01 -15.42
CA ALA A 175 3.60 -21.42 -14.48
C ALA A 175 4.28 -20.38 -13.59
N ILE A 176 3.61 -19.23 -13.47
CA ILE A 176 3.99 -18.13 -12.60
C ILE A 176 2.93 -18.03 -11.51
N ASP A 177 3.32 -17.92 -10.26
CA ASP A 177 2.40 -17.80 -9.15
C ASP A 177 1.46 -16.61 -9.37
N ASP A 178 0.19 -16.82 -9.05
CA ASP A 178 -0.80 -15.73 -9.11
C ASP A 178 -0.62 -14.74 -7.95
N LEU A 179 -0.07 -15.20 -6.83
CA LEU A 179 0.26 -14.33 -5.71
C LEU A 179 1.62 -13.68 -5.91
N PHE A 180 1.67 -12.36 -5.83
CA PHE A 180 2.91 -11.62 -5.66
C PHE A 180 2.90 -10.83 -4.35
N ILE A 181 4.09 -10.57 -3.81
CA ILE A 181 4.27 -9.97 -2.52
C ILE A 181 4.80 -8.56 -2.70
N LEU A 182 4.23 -7.62 -1.95
CA LEU A 182 4.74 -6.25 -1.79
C LEU A 182 5.24 -6.06 -0.36
N ASP A 183 6.51 -5.70 -0.21
CA ASP A 183 7.09 -5.23 1.05
C ASP A 183 7.17 -3.72 1.00
N ILE A 184 6.38 -3.06 1.85
CA ILE A 184 6.09 -1.63 1.78
C ILE A 184 6.61 -0.94 3.03
N LYS A 185 7.35 0.14 2.84
CA LYS A 185 7.68 1.11 3.88
C LYS A 185 7.24 2.48 3.43
N LEU A 186 6.29 3.06 4.15
CA LEU A 186 5.82 4.44 3.95
C LEU A 186 6.40 5.35 5.04
N VAL A 187 6.80 6.53 4.64
CA VAL A 187 7.22 7.61 5.55
C VAL A 187 6.32 8.80 5.30
N VAL A 188 5.68 9.31 6.37
CA VAL A 188 4.85 10.51 6.29
C VAL A 188 5.64 11.75 6.64
N SER A 189 5.24 12.88 6.02
CA SER A 189 5.85 14.21 6.20
C SER A 189 5.11 14.99 7.27
#